data_28bbfa0704956d3fca79f74890a84f52
#
_entry.id   28bbfa0704956d3fca79f74890a84f52
#
_cell.length_a   1.000
_cell.length_b   1.000
_cell.length_c   1.000
_cell.angle_alpha   90.00
_cell.angle_beta   90.00
_cell.angle_gamma   90.00
#
_symmetry.space_group_name_H-M   'P 1'
#
loop_
_entity.id
_entity.type
_entity.pdbx_description
1 polymer ?
#
loop_
_entity_poly.entity_id
_entity_poly.type
_entity_poly.pdbx_seq_one_letter_code
_entity_poly.pdbx_strand_id
1 'polypeptide(L)' 'MSDHNTLENAPNHVKLAVDLIMLLEQHDLDAKTVLKALDIVQKDYEQKAKESA' A
#
# COMPACT_ATOMS: atom_id res chain seq x y z
N MET A 1 17.50 -13.34 -8.63
CA MET A 1 18.06 -12.18 -9.17
C MET A 1 17.12 -11.33 -9.94
N SER A 2 16.56 -11.85 -10.97
CA SER A 2 15.66 -11.08 -11.77
C SER A 2 14.43 -10.63 -10.99
N ASP A 3 14.07 -11.35 -9.95
CA ASP A 3 12.85 -11.02 -9.20
C ASP A 3 12.93 -9.66 -8.53
N HIS A 4 14.04 -9.37 -7.86
CA HIS A 4 14.12 -8.09 -7.21
C HIS A 4 14.41 -6.98 -8.23
N ASN A 5 14.99 -7.31 -9.37
CA ASN A 5 15.10 -6.35 -10.43
C ASN A 5 13.73 -5.95 -10.95
N THR A 6 12.83 -6.92 -11.07
CA THR A 6 11.48 -6.66 -11.50
C THR A 6 10.79 -5.70 -10.52
N LEU A 7 10.95 -5.97 -9.24
CA LEU A 7 10.34 -5.12 -8.23
C LEU A 7 10.93 -3.72 -8.24
N GLU A 8 12.25 -3.62 -8.40
CA GLU A 8 12.91 -2.32 -8.44
C GLU A 8 12.45 -1.48 -9.61
N ASN A 9 12.09 -2.14 -10.71
CA ASN A 9 11.64 -1.43 -11.90
C ASN A 9 10.14 -1.19 -11.92
N ALA A 10 9.43 -1.66 -10.91
CA ALA A 10 7.98 -1.47 -10.84
C ALA A 10 7.67 -0.01 -10.54
N PRO A 11 6.49 0.47 -10.95
CA PRO A 11 6.07 1.81 -10.56
C PRO A 11 6.04 1.98 -9.05
N ASN A 12 6.16 3.22 -8.61
CA ASN A 12 6.23 3.50 -7.18
C ASN A 12 5.03 2.98 -6.41
N HIS A 13 3.85 3.09 -6.99
CA HIS A 13 2.65 2.63 -6.28
C HIS A 13 2.63 1.12 -6.10
N VAL A 14 3.22 0.39 -7.05
CA VAL A 14 3.30 -1.06 -6.93
C VAL A 14 4.30 -1.44 -5.84
N LYS A 15 5.45 -0.78 -5.82
CA LYS A 15 6.44 -1.04 -4.78
C LYS A 15 5.89 -0.75 -3.41
N LEU A 16 5.19 0.36 -3.28
CA LEU A 16 4.59 0.74 -2.00
C LEU A 16 3.52 -0.27 -1.59
N ALA A 17 2.71 -0.73 -2.54
CA ALA A 17 1.68 -1.71 -2.22
C ALA A 17 2.28 -3.00 -1.70
N VAL A 18 3.37 -3.46 -2.31
CA VAL A 18 4.03 -4.69 -1.86
C VAL A 18 4.58 -4.51 -0.45
N ASP A 19 5.24 -3.39 -0.19
CA ASP A 19 5.77 -3.10 1.13
C ASP A 19 4.65 -3.07 2.16
N LEU A 20 3.53 -2.46 1.80
CA LEU A 20 2.40 -2.33 2.70
C LEU A 20 1.79 -3.69 3.01
N ILE A 21 1.66 -4.54 2.00
CA ILE A 21 1.14 -5.89 2.21
C ILE A 21 2.01 -6.64 3.20
N MET A 22 3.32 -6.56 3.03
CA MET A 22 4.24 -7.24 3.92
C MET A 22 4.13 -6.71 5.34
N LEU A 23 4.03 -5.40 5.49
CA LEU A 23 3.89 -4.79 6.80
C LEU A 23 2.58 -5.23 7.47
N LEU A 24 1.49 -5.22 6.72
CA LEU A 24 0.19 -5.60 7.27
C LEU A 24 0.17 -7.07 7.67
N GLU A 25 0.83 -7.93 6.91
CA GLU A 25 0.90 -9.34 7.26
C GLU A 25 1.64 -9.56 8.57
N GLN A 26 2.62 -8.73 8.87
CA GLN A 26 3.36 -8.83 10.14
C GLN A 26 2.49 -8.52 11.35
N HIS A 27 1.43 -7.76 11.15
CA HIS A 27 0.51 -7.42 12.24
C HIS A 27 -0.49 -8.52 12.54
N ASP A 28 -0.57 -9.51 11.69
CA ASP A 28 -1.45 -10.67 11.91
C ASP A 28 -2.90 -10.28 12.16
N LEU A 29 -3.40 -9.37 11.34
CA LEU A 29 -4.78 -8.90 11.43
C LEU A 29 -5.64 -9.64 10.43
N ASP A 30 -6.94 -9.74 10.74
CA ASP A 30 -7.84 -10.36 9.77
C ASP A 30 -8.08 -9.43 8.58
N ALA A 31 -8.46 -10.06 7.47
CA ALA A 31 -8.57 -9.32 6.22
C ALA A 31 -9.61 -8.21 6.28
N LYS A 32 -10.72 -8.45 6.97
CA LYS A 32 -11.76 -7.43 7.05
C LYS A 32 -11.29 -6.19 7.80
N THR A 33 -10.52 -6.39 8.87
CA THR A 33 -9.97 -5.27 9.60
C THR A 33 -9.00 -4.47 8.73
N VAL A 34 -8.18 -5.17 7.96
CA VAL A 34 -7.24 -4.50 7.06
C VAL A 34 -7.98 -3.69 6.01
N LEU A 35 -9.05 -4.27 5.44
CA LEU A 35 -9.82 -3.54 4.43
C LEU A 35 -10.46 -2.28 4.99
N LYS A 36 -10.95 -2.34 6.21
CA LYS A 36 -11.52 -1.15 6.85
C LYS A 36 -10.46 -0.08 7.08
N ALA A 37 -9.28 -0.51 7.50
CA ALA A 37 -8.17 0.43 7.71
C ALA A 37 -7.76 1.07 6.39
N LEU A 38 -7.68 0.29 5.34
CA LEU A 38 -7.29 0.81 4.03
C LEU A 38 -8.30 1.80 3.49
N ASP A 39 -9.59 1.60 3.78
CA ASP A 39 -10.61 2.55 3.39
C ASP A 39 -10.36 3.91 4.03
N ILE A 40 -10.00 3.91 5.30
CA ILE A 40 -9.69 5.15 6.00
C ILE A 40 -8.46 5.82 5.38
N VAL A 41 -7.43 5.04 5.13
CA VAL A 41 -6.21 5.55 4.51
C VAL A 41 -6.50 6.12 3.13
N GLN A 42 -7.31 5.43 2.34
CA GLN A 42 -7.65 5.88 1.02
C GLN A 42 -8.35 7.24 1.07
N LYS A 43 -9.31 7.39 1.96
CA LYS A 43 -10.04 8.65 2.06
C LYS A 43 -9.13 9.80 2.48
N ASP A 44 -8.20 9.52 3.38
CA ASP A 44 -7.24 10.52 3.80
C ASP A 44 -6.39 11.00 2.63
N TYR A 45 -5.92 10.05 1.83
CA TYR A 45 -5.08 10.41 0.69
C TYR A 45 -5.84 11.02 -0.46
N GLU A 46 -7.11 10.68 -0.59
CA GLU A 46 -7.96 11.37 -1.56
C GLU A 46 -8.05 12.85 -1.22
N GLN A 47 -8.16 13.17 0.05
CA GLN A 47 -8.18 14.55 0.49
C GLN A 47 -6.85 15.23 0.21
N LYS A 48 -5.75 14.56 0.55
CA LYS A 48 -4.42 15.11 0.30
C LYS A 48 -4.17 15.36 -1.19
N ALA A 49 -4.67 14.48 -2.03
CA ALA A 49 -4.50 14.64 -3.48
C ALA A 49 -5.22 15.88 -3.97
N LYS A 50 -6.39 16.16 -3.43
CA LYS A 50 -7.11 17.37 -3.80
C LYS A 50 -6.34 18.62 -3.38
N GLU A 51 -5.73 18.57 -2.22
CA GLU A 51 -4.98 19.71 -1.70
C GLU A 51 -3.71 19.93 -2.49
N SER A 52 -3.14 18.86 -3.03
CA SER A 52 -1.90 18.95 -3.78
C SER A 52 -2.09 19.41 -5.21
N ALA A 53 -3.27 19.29 -5.75
CA ALA A 53 -3.56 19.59 -7.16
C ALA A 53 -3.61 21.09 -7.49
#